data_17bbce9efba6122366995e257d3811d7
#
_entry.id   17bbce9efba6122366995e257d3811d7
#
_cell.length_a   1.000
_cell.length_b   1.000
_cell.length_c   1.000
_cell.angle_alpha   90.00
_cell.angle_beta   90.00
_cell.angle_gamma   90.00
#
_symmetry.space_group_name_H-M   'P 1'
#
loop_
_entity.id
_entity.type
_entity.pdbx_description
1 polymer ?
#
loop_
_entity_poly.entity_id
_entity_poly.type
_entity_poly.pdbx_seq_one_letter_code
_entity_poly.pdbx_strand_id
1 'polypeptide(L)'
;LMYARQIYGQYESVVEKYSEGGSYKKKFGVSTQHYSFAVKAFVDMVQKFDVSEYEFAIRETKTADVISDVSTMKSEVGVLYLSDFNRKALLKLLHSANLEFHHLIDCQAYVYLWKNHPLANEKSISYSQLAKYPCLSFEQGDKSSFYLSEEILSTNEYSSVEQFDFSEMLDKTIKN
;
A
#
# COMPACT_ATOMS: atom_id res chain seq x y z
N LEU A 1 -10.98 -20.19 8.41
CA LEU A 1 -11.22 -18.88 9.05
C LEU A 1 -11.45 -17.78 8.01
N MET A 2 -10.68 -17.75 6.90
CA MET A 2 -10.77 -16.74 5.83
C MET A 2 -12.15 -16.74 5.16
N TYR A 3 -12.64 -17.89 4.70
CA TYR A 3 -14.00 -18.01 4.11
C TYR A 3 -15.12 -17.59 5.06
N ALA A 4 -14.99 -17.90 6.34
CA ALA A 4 -15.99 -17.49 7.34
C ALA A 4 -16.04 -15.96 7.49
N ARG A 5 -14.89 -15.27 7.46
CA ARG A 5 -14.83 -13.80 7.49
C ARG A 5 -15.43 -13.19 6.22
N GLN A 6 -15.16 -13.79 5.07
CA GLN A 6 -15.70 -13.36 3.78
C GLN A 6 -17.24 -13.47 3.75
N ILE A 7 -17.78 -14.60 4.21
CA ILE A 7 -19.22 -14.82 4.34
C ILE A 7 -19.82 -13.83 5.34
N TYR A 8 -19.16 -13.62 6.47
CA TYR A 8 -19.62 -12.67 7.49
C TYR A 8 -19.64 -11.23 6.97
N GLY A 9 -18.60 -10.78 6.26
CA GLY A 9 -18.56 -9.45 5.63
C GLY A 9 -19.66 -9.26 4.57
N GLN A 10 -19.94 -10.30 3.77
CA GLN A 10 -21.06 -10.28 2.82
C GLN A 10 -22.39 -10.22 3.55
N TYR A 11 -22.57 -10.97 4.64
CA TYR A 11 -23.77 -10.95 5.46
C TYR A 11 -24.01 -9.56 6.08
N GLU A 12 -22.97 -8.94 6.67
CA GLU A 12 -23.07 -7.58 7.22
C GLU A 12 -23.48 -6.57 6.13
N SER A 13 -22.88 -6.66 4.94
CA SER A 13 -23.24 -5.81 3.80
C SER A 13 -24.70 -5.97 3.38
N VAL A 14 -25.22 -7.20 3.42
CA VAL A 14 -26.65 -7.48 3.13
C VAL A 14 -27.54 -6.94 4.24
N VAL A 15 -27.20 -7.17 5.50
CA VAL A 15 -27.98 -6.67 6.65
C VAL A 15 -28.01 -5.14 6.65
N GLU A 16 -26.88 -4.48 6.45
CA GLU A 16 -26.83 -3.02 6.33
C GLU A 16 -27.71 -2.51 5.17
N LYS A 17 -27.72 -3.21 4.04
CA LYS A 17 -28.48 -2.83 2.84
C LYS A 17 -29.99 -2.94 3.01
N TYR A 18 -30.46 -3.85 3.84
CA TYR A 18 -31.89 -4.17 3.99
C TYR A 18 -32.46 -3.87 5.38
N SER A 19 -31.63 -3.32 6.32
CA SER A 19 -32.18 -2.85 7.61
C SER A 19 -33.02 -1.60 7.41
N GLU A 20 -34.26 -1.70 7.84
CA GLU A 20 -35.22 -0.59 7.76
C GLU A 20 -34.77 0.59 8.65
N GLY A 21 -34.57 1.77 8.05
CA GLY A 21 -34.47 3.05 8.77
C GLY A 21 -33.13 3.78 8.76
N GLY A 22 -32.11 3.30 8.07
CA GLY A 22 -30.84 4.03 7.91
C GLY A 22 -30.68 4.59 6.49
N SER A 23 -30.21 5.82 6.35
CA SER A 23 -29.65 6.33 5.08
C SER A 23 -28.43 5.49 4.74
N TYR A 24 -28.60 4.46 3.90
CA TYR A 24 -27.53 3.56 3.50
C TYR A 24 -26.60 4.28 2.52
N LYS A 25 -25.39 4.57 2.97
CA LYS A 25 -24.34 5.03 2.08
C LYS A 25 -23.61 3.84 1.46
N LYS A 26 -23.39 3.89 0.16
CA LYS A 26 -22.56 2.92 -0.54
C LYS A 26 -21.11 3.07 -0.07
N LYS A 27 -20.52 2.03 0.50
CA LYS A 27 -19.12 2.04 0.93
C LYS A 27 -18.21 1.80 -0.27
N PHE A 28 -17.13 2.56 -0.37
CA PHE A 28 -16.04 2.32 -1.32
C PHE A 28 -14.71 2.59 -0.66
N GLY A 29 -13.95 1.54 -0.48
CA GLY A 29 -12.63 1.55 0.15
C GLY A 29 -11.52 1.19 -0.83
N VAL A 30 -10.39 1.84 -0.67
CA VAL A 30 -9.14 1.51 -1.34
C VAL A 30 -8.07 1.27 -0.28
N SER A 31 -7.40 0.12 -0.35
CA SER A 31 -6.18 -0.14 0.44
C SER A 31 -4.98 -0.07 -0.48
N THR A 32 -3.96 0.67 -0.10
CA THR A 32 -2.78 0.93 -0.93
C THR A 32 -1.51 0.85 -0.10
N GLN A 33 -0.42 0.47 -0.73
CA GLN A 33 0.91 0.75 -0.22
C GLN A 33 1.13 2.29 -0.20
N HIS A 34 2.27 2.76 0.28
CA HIS A 34 2.53 4.19 0.50
C HIS A 34 2.81 4.94 -0.81
N TYR A 35 1.75 5.17 -1.60
CA TYR A 35 1.83 5.83 -2.91
C TYR A 35 1.01 7.12 -2.99
N SER A 36 1.67 8.25 -2.98
CA SER A 36 1.05 9.56 -3.10
C SER A 36 0.17 9.72 -4.36
N PHE A 37 0.51 9.05 -5.47
CA PHE A 37 -0.32 9.08 -6.68
C PHE A 37 -1.67 8.38 -6.47
N ALA A 38 -1.70 7.29 -5.69
CA ALA A 38 -2.94 6.56 -5.39
C ALA A 38 -3.85 7.41 -4.51
N VAL A 39 -3.29 8.05 -3.47
CA VAL A 39 -4.02 8.99 -2.62
C VAL A 39 -4.59 10.16 -3.43
N LYS A 40 -3.76 10.77 -4.30
CA LYS A 40 -4.21 11.85 -5.18
C LYS A 40 -5.35 11.39 -6.10
N ALA A 41 -5.20 10.26 -6.78
CA ALA A 41 -6.22 9.72 -7.67
C ALA A 41 -7.53 9.42 -6.93
N PHE A 42 -7.45 8.91 -5.71
CA PHE A 42 -8.60 8.67 -4.85
C PHE A 42 -9.33 9.98 -4.50
N VAL A 43 -8.61 11.01 -4.08
CA VAL A 43 -9.18 12.33 -3.79
C VAL A 43 -9.83 12.94 -5.03
N ASP A 44 -9.16 12.90 -6.19
CA ASP A 44 -9.70 13.40 -7.46
C ASP A 44 -10.95 12.62 -7.89
N MET A 45 -11.04 11.34 -7.55
CA MET A 45 -12.23 10.50 -7.78
C MET A 45 -13.37 10.92 -6.86
N VAL A 46 -13.12 11.01 -5.55
CA VAL A 46 -14.16 11.35 -4.54
C VAL A 46 -14.88 12.65 -4.87
N GLN A 47 -14.13 13.66 -5.37
CA GLN A 47 -14.70 14.95 -5.76
C GLN A 47 -15.77 14.87 -6.89
N LYS A 48 -15.85 13.75 -7.60
CA LYS A 48 -16.81 13.52 -8.70
C LYS A 48 -18.10 12.85 -8.25
N PHE A 49 -18.19 12.43 -6.99
CA PHE A 49 -19.34 11.72 -6.44
C PHE A 49 -20.03 12.53 -5.36
N ASP A 50 -21.33 12.26 -5.19
CA ASP A 50 -22.10 12.85 -4.10
C ASP A 50 -21.78 12.13 -2.77
N VAL A 51 -21.13 12.85 -1.86
CA VAL A 51 -20.76 12.36 -0.52
C VAL A 51 -21.98 12.03 0.37
N SER A 52 -23.21 12.45 -0.03
CA SER A 52 -24.41 12.05 0.67
C SER A 52 -24.79 10.60 0.42
N GLU A 53 -24.42 10.05 -0.75
CA GLU A 53 -24.73 8.68 -1.16
C GLU A 53 -23.60 7.69 -0.86
N TYR A 54 -22.36 8.17 -0.65
CA TYR A 54 -21.19 7.33 -0.53
C TYR A 54 -20.41 7.60 0.76
N GLU A 55 -19.86 6.52 1.31
CA GLU A 55 -18.81 6.55 2.34
C GLU A 55 -17.50 6.08 1.70
N PHE A 56 -16.54 6.98 1.63
CA PHE A 56 -15.23 6.71 1.01
C PHE A 56 -14.16 6.50 2.06
N ALA A 57 -13.29 5.50 1.84
CA ALA A 57 -12.14 5.23 2.71
C ALA A 57 -10.91 4.92 1.88
N ILE A 58 -9.79 5.57 2.19
CA ILE A 58 -8.46 5.16 1.71
C ILE A 58 -7.62 4.74 2.91
N ARG A 59 -6.88 3.64 2.76
CA ARG A 59 -6.02 3.06 3.80
C ARG A 59 -4.64 2.84 3.21
N GLU A 60 -3.67 3.61 3.70
CA GLU A 60 -2.26 3.34 3.42
C GLU A 60 -1.75 2.32 4.43
N THR A 61 -1.29 1.18 3.95
CA THR A 61 -0.96 0.05 4.82
C THR A 61 0.03 -0.91 4.16
N LYS A 62 0.48 -1.91 4.92
CA LYS A 62 1.47 -2.93 4.52
C LYS A 62 0.92 -3.82 3.40
N THR A 63 1.79 -4.37 2.58
CA THR A 63 1.42 -5.23 1.43
C THR A 63 0.49 -6.38 1.83
N ALA A 64 0.78 -7.05 2.95
CA ALA A 64 -0.06 -8.14 3.44
C ALA A 64 -1.47 -7.67 3.83
N ASP A 65 -1.57 -6.47 4.41
CA ASP A 65 -2.85 -5.89 4.82
C ASP A 65 -3.65 -5.40 3.62
N VAL A 66 -3.00 -4.86 2.57
CA VAL A 66 -3.68 -4.54 1.30
C VAL A 66 -4.36 -5.79 0.74
N ILE A 67 -3.65 -6.93 0.68
CA ILE A 67 -4.20 -8.20 0.20
C ILE A 67 -5.33 -8.68 1.11
N SER A 68 -5.15 -8.60 2.44
CA SER A 68 -6.15 -9.00 3.42
C SER A 68 -7.41 -8.14 3.34
N ASP A 69 -7.27 -6.82 3.24
CA ASP A 69 -8.38 -5.88 3.19
C ASP A 69 -9.29 -6.14 1.97
N VAL A 70 -8.70 -6.42 0.80
CA VAL A 70 -9.49 -6.74 -0.40
C VAL A 70 -10.08 -8.14 -0.30
N SER A 71 -9.33 -9.14 0.16
CA SER A 71 -9.84 -10.50 0.27
C SER A 71 -10.97 -10.66 1.30
N THR A 72 -11.03 -9.76 2.28
CA THR A 72 -12.10 -9.73 3.31
C THR A 72 -13.18 -8.70 3.01
N MET A 73 -13.15 -8.06 1.84
CA MET A 73 -14.12 -7.04 1.40
C MET A 73 -14.17 -5.79 2.31
N LYS A 74 -13.09 -5.50 3.05
CA LYS A 74 -12.91 -4.26 3.78
C LYS A 74 -12.55 -3.10 2.84
N SER A 75 -11.96 -3.43 1.69
CA SER A 75 -11.72 -2.52 0.57
C SER A 75 -12.08 -3.20 -0.75
N GLU A 76 -12.65 -2.43 -1.68
CA GLU A 76 -13.03 -2.92 -3.00
C GLU A 76 -11.84 -3.04 -3.94
N VAL A 77 -10.82 -2.21 -3.72
CA VAL A 77 -9.62 -2.15 -4.55
C VAL A 77 -8.37 -2.14 -3.68
N GLY A 78 -7.36 -2.90 -4.11
CA GLY A 78 -6.00 -2.85 -3.58
C GLY A 78 -5.02 -2.29 -4.61
N VAL A 79 -4.14 -1.39 -4.20
CA VAL A 79 -3.06 -0.88 -5.05
C VAL A 79 -1.73 -1.35 -4.49
N LEU A 80 -1.00 -2.15 -5.26
CA LEU A 80 0.32 -2.65 -4.88
C LEU A 80 1.29 -2.68 -6.05
N TYR A 81 2.56 -2.75 -5.70
CA TYR A 81 3.67 -2.74 -6.62
C TYR A 81 4.14 -4.17 -6.93
N LEU A 82 4.34 -4.44 -8.23
CA LEU A 82 4.98 -5.66 -8.70
C LEU A 82 6.27 -5.32 -9.44
N SER A 83 7.34 -6.03 -9.09
CA SER A 83 8.60 -6.05 -9.84
C SER A 83 8.89 -7.47 -10.32
N ASP A 84 9.92 -7.62 -11.15
CA ASP A 84 10.37 -8.96 -11.57
C ASP A 84 10.76 -9.83 -10.38
N PHE A 85 11.26 -9.22 -9.30
CA PHE A 85 11.65 -9.92 -8.09
C PHE A 85 10.46 -10.49 -7.31
N ASN A 86 9.40 -9.70 -7.08
CA ASN A 86 8.28 -10.10 -6.21
C ASN A 86 7.07 -10.65 -6.96
N ARG A 87 6.98 -10.43 -8.27
CA ARG A 87 5.82 -10.76 -9.13
C ARG A 87 5.29 -12.17 -8.90
N LYS A 88 6.17 -13.17 -8.98
CA LYS A 88 5.76 -14.58 -8.87
C LYS A 88 5.17 -14.90 -7.50
N ALA A 89 5.76 -14.40 -6.45
CA ALA A 89 5.32 -14.61 -5.07
C ALA A 89 3.99 -13.89 -4.80
N LEU A 90 3.88 -12.61 -5.19
CA LEU A 90 2.67 -11.82 -4.98
C LEU A 90 1.50 -12.34 -5.81
N LEU A 91 1.69 -12.68 -7.09
CA LEU A 91 0.61 -13.26 -7.90
C LEU A 91 0.11 -14.59 -7.31
N LYS A 92 1.00 -15.42 -6.75
CA LYS A 92 0.58 -16.64 -6.04
C LYS A 92 -0.25 -16.33 -4.79
N LEU A 93 0.13 -15.32 -4.02
CA LEU A 93 -0.62 -14.88 -2.84
C LEU A 93 -2.00 -14.33 -3.24
N LEU A 94 -2.07 -13.46 -4.24
CA LEU A 94 -3.32 -12.93 -4.76
C LEU A 94 -4.26 -14.04 -5.24
N HIS A 95 -3.75 -14.97 -6.03
CA HIS A 95 -4.54 -16.12 -6.49
C HIS A 95 -5.04 -16.99 -5.31
N SER A 96 -4.21 -17.24 -4.29
CA SER A 96 -4.63 -18.00 -3.11
C SER A 96 -5.68 -17.27 -2.26
N ALA A 97 -5.76 -15.96 -2.39
CA ALA A 97 -6.77 -15.10 -1.76
C ALA A 97 -8.01 -14.86 -2.64
N ASN A 98 -8.11 -15.53 -3.82
CA ASN A 98 -9.14 -15.34 -4.84
C ASN A 98 -9.19 -13.89 -5.37
N LEU A 99 -8.03 -13.25 -5.50
CA LEU A 99 -7.89 -11.89 -6.04
C LEU A 99 -7.26 -11.95 -7.43
N GLU A 100 -7.69 -11.03 -8.29
CA GLU A 100 -7.14 -10.82 -9.63
C GLU A 100 -6.28 -9.55 -9.65
N PHE A 101 -5.17 -9.61 -10.38
CA PHE A 101 -4.29 -8.46 -10.57
C PHE A 101 -4.51 -7.85 -11.96
N HIS A 102 -4.81 -6.55 -11.97
CA HIS A 102 -4.92 -5.75 -13.19
C HIS A 102 -3.78 -4.75 -13.24
N HIS A 103 -3.03 -4.74 -14.34
CA HIS A 103 -1.95 -3.78 -14.55
C HIS A 103 -2.52 -2.35 -14.67
N LEU A 104 -1.97 -1.41 -13.91
CA LEU A 104 -2.41 -0.03 -13.88
C LEU A 104 -1.44 0.89 -14.64
N ILE A 105 -0.19 0.95 -14.21
CA ILE A 105 0.86 1.79 -14.79
C ILE A 105 2.23 1.11 -14.65
N ASP A 106 3.15 1.45 -15.53
CA ASP A 106 4.57 1.15 -15.36
C ASP A 106 5.28 2.32 -14.69
N CYS A 107 6.08 2.02 -13.67
CA CYS A 107 6.82 2.99 -12.90
C CYS A 107 8.31 2.68 -12.90
N GLN A 108 9.13 3.72 -12.77
CA GLN A 108 10.56 3.58 -12.52
C GLN A 108 10.86 3.94 -11.07
N ALA A 109 11.82 3.24 -10.46
CA ALA A 109 12.30 3.58 -9.14
C ALA A 109 13.30 4.74 -9.22
N TYR A 110 13.16 5.67 -8.30
CA TYR A 110 14.07 6.79 -8.13
C TYR A 110 14.60 6.80 -6.70
N VAL A 111 15.84 7.27 -6.55
CA VAL A 111 16.43 7.48 -5.23
C VAL A 111 15.89 8.78 -4.65
N TYR A 112 15.28 8.69 -3.47
CA TYR A 112 14.83 9.86 -2.71
C TYR A 112 15.89 10.22 -1.66
N LEU A 113 16.43 11.43 -1.75
CA LEU A 113 17.46 11.94 -0.85
C LEU A 113 17.02 13.31 -0.28
N TRP A 114 17.39 13.57 0.97
CA TRP A 114 17.23 14.91 1.50
C TRP A 114 18.19 15.89 0.82
N LYS A 115 17.83 17.16 0.74
CA LYS A 115 18.52 18.19 -0.07
C LYS A 115 20.01 18.37 0.25
N ASN A 116 20.44 18.08 1.48
CA ASN A 116 21.83 18.22 1.91
C ASN A 116 22.58 16.88 1.96
N HIS A 117 22.00 15.78 1.42
CA HIS A 117 22.67 14.51 1.34
C HIS A 117 23.96 14.62 0.48
N PRO A 118 25.06 13.96 0.86
CA PRO A 118 26.32 14.03 0.08
C PRO A 118 26.19 13.68 -1.40
N LEU A 119 25.22 12.84 -1.76
CA LEU A 119 24.90 12.46 -3.14
C LEU A 119 23.81 13.31 -3.81
N ALA A 120 23.26 14.33 -3.15
CA ALA A 120 22.11 15.07 -3.66
C ALA A 120 22.37 15.84 -4.98
N ASN A 121 23.63 16.18 -5.26
CA ASN A 121 24.04 16.89 -6.47
C ASN A 121 24.56 15.98 -7.59
N GLU A 122 24.58 14.66 -7.36
CA GLU A 122 25.02 13.69 -8.36
C GLU A 122 23.99 13.54 -9.47
N LYS A 123 24.41 13.55 -10.72
CA LYS A 123 23.52 13.35 -11.87
C LYS A 123 23.01 11.93 -12.00
N SER A 124 23.77 10.98 -11.50
CA SER A 124 23.45 9.55 -11.43
C SER A 124 24.12 8.95 -10.21
N ILE A 125 23.45 8.03 -9.56
CA ILE A 125 23.91 7.40 -8.33
C ILE A 125 23.94 5.89 -8.55
N SER A 126 25.09 5.27 -8.28
CA SER A 126 25.26 3.83 -8.35
C SER A 126 24.88 3.14 -7.03
N TYR A 127 24.55 1.85 -7.09
CA TYR A 127 24.30 1.06 -5.88
C TYR A 127 25.48 1.04 -4.90
N SER A 128 26.71 0.97 -5.40
CA SER A 128 27.91 1.01 -4.57
C SER A 128 28.11 2.33 -3.83
N GLN A 129 27.53 3.42 -4.33
CA GLN A 129 27.50 4.70 -3.62
C GLN A 129 26.39 4.68 -2.55
N LEU A 130 25.20 4.18 -2.89
CA LEU A 130 24.07 4.08 -1.95
C LEU A 130 24.36 3.14 -0.79
N ALA A 131 25.01 2.01 -1.03
CA ALA A 131 25.34 1.01 -0.01
C ALA A 131 26.19 1.54 1.15
N LYS A 132 26.82 2.70 1.00
CA LYS A 132 27.60 3.36 2.07
C LYS A 132 26.73 4.13 3.07
N TYR A 133 25.46 4.30 2.77
CA TYR A 133 24.51 5.07 3.58
C TYR A 133 23.37 4.17 4.09
N PRO A 134 22.73 4.53 5.20
CA PRO A 134 21.55 3.81 5.67
C PRO A 134 20.41 3.93 4.66
N CYS A 135 19.67 2.84 4.46
CA CYS A 135 18.45 2.81 3.68
C CYS A 135 17.25 2.90 4.63
N LEU A 136 16.27 3.73 4.27
CA LEU A 136 14.98 3.79 4.95
C LEU A 136 13.98 2.95 4.17
N SER A 137 13.23 2.10 4.85
CA SER A 137 12.17 1.30 4.25
C SER A 137 10.93 1.24 5.14
N PHE A 138 9.77 0.99 4.53
CA PHE A 138 8.54 0.79 5.28
C PHE A 138 8.54 -0.60 5.93
N GLU A 139 8.20 -0.63 7.23
CA GLU A 139 8.06 -1.87 7.97
C GLU A 139 6.90 -2.72 7.44
N GLN A 140 7.16 -3.97 7.12
CA GLN A 140 6.16 -4.91 6.60
C GLN A 140 5.62 -5.88 7.68
N GLY A 141 6.07 -5.75 8.93
CA GLY A 141 5.67 -6.56 10.09
C GLY A 141 6.49 -7.83 10.29
N ASP A 142 6.32 -8.49 11.43
CA ASP A 142 7.14 -9.61 11.92
C ASP A 142 7.14 -10.86 11.01
N LYS A 143 6.14 -11.01 10.15
CA LYS A 143 6.01 -12.14 9.20
C LYS A 143 6.36 -11.72 7.78
N SER A 144 7.02 -10.59 7.60
CA SER A 144 7.34 -10.08 6.27
C SER A 144 8.34 -10.97 5.55
N SER A 145 7.94 -11.45 4.39
CA SER A 145 8.86 -11.96 3.39
C SER A 145 9.46 -10.79 2.62
N PHE A 146 10.71 -10.89 2.18
CA PHE A 146 11.32 -9.91 1.26
C PHE A 146 10.46 -9.58 0.04
N TYR A 147 9.60 -10.52 -0.38
CA TYR A 147 8.66 -10.33 -1.48
C TYR A 147 7.52 -9.34 -1.18
N LEU A 148 7.30 -8.98 0.09
CA LEU A 148 6.27 -8.03 0.51
C LEU A 148 6.82 -6.60 0.62
N SER A 149 8.13 -6.42 0.47
CA SER A 149 8.76 -5.10 0.54
C SER A 149 8.22 -4.17 -0.54
N GLU A 150 8.03 -2.91 -0.19
CA GLU A 150 7.56 -1.86 -1.10
C GLU A 150 8.69 -1.24 -1.92
N GLU A 151 9.93 -1.35 -1.42
CA GLU A 151 11.11 -0.79 -2.07
C GLU A 151 11.81 -1.84 -2.92
N ILE A 152 12.13 -1.47 -4.17
CA ILE A 152 12.80 -2.36 -5.12
C ILE A 152 14.16 -2.85 -4.60
N LEU A 153 14.83 -2.02 -3.83
CA LEU A 153 16.22 -2.24 -3.44
C LEU A 153 16.39 -2.65 -1.98
N SER A 154 15.31 -2.91 -1.26
CA SER A 154 15.37 -3.34 0.15
C SER A 154 16.10 -4.66 0.37
N THR A 155 16.33 -5.43 -0.70
CA THR A 155 17.09 -6.70 -0.68
C THR A 155 18.58 -6.53 -0.88
N ASN A 156 19.05 -5.31 -1.19
CA ASN A 156 20.49 -5.05 -1.35
C ASN A 156 21.18 -4.89 0.00
N GLU A 157 22.47 -5.19 0.04
CA GLU A 157 23.30 -4.95 1.22
C GLU A 157 23.57 -3.44 1.38
N TYR A 158 22.92 -2.82 2.36
CA TYR A 158 23.20 -1.47 2.80
C TYR A 158 24.04 -1.48 4.09
N SER A 159 24.69 -0.37 4.43
CA SER A 159 25.42 -0.22 5.70
C SER A 159 24.52 -0.44 6.92
N SER A 160 23.25 -0.02 6.81
CA SER A 160 22.16 -0.35 7.73
C SER A 160 20.83 -0.15 7.02
N VAL A 161 19.81 -0.89 7.46
CA VAL A 161 18.41 -0.68 7.03
C VAL A 161 17.63 -0.26 8.27
N GLU A 162 17.08 0.95 8.25
CA GLU A 162 16.17 1.43 9.29
C GLU A 162 14.75 1.31 8.77
N GLN A 163 13.94 0.52 9.48
CA GLN A 163 12.53 0.34 9.16
C GLN A 163 11.69 1.32 9.98
N PHE A 164 10.73 1.95 9.36
CA PHE A 164 9.82 2.89 9.99
C PHE A 164 8.38 2.52 9.76
N ASP A 165 7.57 2.69 10.78
CA ASP A 165 6.13 2.83 10.67
C ASP A 165 5.82 4.22 10.10
N PHE A 166 4.72 4.34 9.35
CA PHE A 166 4.28 5.61 8.73
C PHE A 166 4.09 6.73 9.76
N SER A 167 3.61 6.42 10.95
CA SER A 167 3.43 7.38 12.05
C SER A 167 4.75 7.96 12.55
N GLU A 168 5.81 7.15 12.63
CA GLU A 168 7.14 7.59 13.04
C GLU A 168 7.81 8.48 11.98
N MET A 169 7.54 8.20 10.70
CA MET A 169 8.09 8.98 9.59
C MET A 169 7.51 10.40 9.56
N LEU A 170 6.20 10.55 9.79
CA LEU A 170 5.55 11.86 9.90
C LEU A 170 6.11 12.67 11.06
N ASP A 171 6.27 12.06 12.24
CA ASP A 171 6.80 12.73 13.42
C ASP A 171 8.25 13.25 13.25
N LYS A 172 9.08 12.51 12.51
CA LYS A 172 10.46 12.92 12.21
C LYS A 172 10.54 13.99 11.12
N THR A 173 9.59 14.03 10.19
CA THR A 173 9.55 15.03 9.11
C THR A 173 9.04 16.39 9.61
N ILE A 174 8.16 16.42 10.61
CA ILE A 174 7.59 17.65 11.19
C ILE A 174 8.54 18.31 12.20
N LYS A 175 9.47 17.57 12.80
CA LYS A 175 10.41 18.09 13.83
C LYS A 175 11.72 18.68 13.28
N ASN A 176 11.94 18.69 11.96
CA ASN A 176 13.08 19.27 11.27
C ASN A 176 12.63 20.31 10.23
#